data_6af249c8f7aef029755aca673e7cd72a
#
_entry.id   6af249c8f7aef029755aca673e7cd72a
#
_cell.length_a   1.000
_cell.length_b   1.000
_cell.length_c   1.000
_cell.angle_alpha   90.00
_cell.angle_beta   90.00
_cell.angle_gamma   90.00
#
_symmetry.space_group_name_H-M   'P 1'
#
loop_
_entity.id
_entity.type
_entity.pdbx_description
1 polymer ?
#
loop_
_entity_poly.entity_id
_entity_poly.type
_entity_poly.pdbx_seq_one_letter_code
_entity_poly.pdbx_strand_id
1 'polypeptide(L)'
;SLSKGKIKKLSLKKDTIEGKVLAVRDDSIEIEGYGEVRLDKDFKVYKTYGVVKEQKKKDILVGYNLEKFVVADKKICAALLVKSFSAKNIRVLVMDTGFSSIFHDKIILKADTPLHLEYGDSSEVIEAGSELVIKKDDERLLKGRLTVEPEDRQKGIKVASVSRQQGTPEYFGCFEISKESEGLLLVNEVDIEDYLTRVVPSEMPSSYEVEALKAQAVCARTYAYRQIQANAYSQYGAHVDDSTNYQVYNNIDSNERTNLAIKETDGEMVFYGDTPAETYYFSTSCGYTTDGTIWGADLKDVPYLQGIALTEDKK
;
A
#
# COMPACT_ATOMS: atom_id res chain seq x y z
N SER A 1 -4.47 -6.99 38.19
CA SER A 1 -3.49 -6.19 38.96
C SER A 1 -2.75 -7.07 39.96
N LEU A 2 -1.53 -6.70 40.25
CA LEU A 2 -0.68 -7.38 41.23
C LEU A 2 -0.48 -6.48 42.42
N SER A 3 -0.38 -7.09 43.64
CA SER A 3 0.07 -6.40 44.85
C SER A 3 0.93 -7.35 45.67
N LYS A 4 2.19 -6.96 45.94
CA LYS A 4 3.18 -7.77 46.66
C LYS A 4 3.37 -9.17 46.02
N GLY A 5 3.42 -9.24 44.67
CA GLY A 5 3.56 -10.48 43.90
C GLY A 5 2.30 -11.38 43.84
N LYS A 6 1.19 -10.99 44.45
CA LYS A 6 -0.08 -11.74 44.42
C LYS A 6 -1.10 -11.09 43.50
N ILE A 7 -1.84 -11.91 42.74
CA ILE A 7 -2.93 -11.44 41.88
C ILE A 7 -4.03 -10.87 42.75
N LYS A 8 -4.30 -9.58 42.67
CA LYS A 8 -5.42 -8.91 43.36
C LYS A 8 -6.72 -8.93 42.58
N LYS A 9 -6.60 -8.78 41.25
CA LYS A 9 -7.75 -8.72 40.33
C LYS A 9 -7.37 -9.29 39.01
N LEU A 10 -8.16 -10.20 38.48
CA LEU A 10 -8.13 -10.70 37.11
C LEU A 10 -9.39 -10.18 36.42
N SER A 11 -9.22 -9.54 35.28
CA SER A 11 -10.33 -9.15 34.40
C SER A 11 -10.12 -9.83 33.04
N LEU A 12 -11.14 -10.49 32.56
CA LEU A 12 -11.15 -11.13 31.25
C LEU A 12 -11.94 -10.26 30.27
N LYS A 13 -11.31 -9.87 29.16
CA LYS A 13 -11.95 -9.17 28.05
C LYS A 13 -12.24 -10.22 26.95
N LYS A 14 -13.48 -10.36 26.53
CA LYS A 14 -13.91 -11.42 25.60
C LYS A 14 -14.42 -10.90 24.26
N ASP A 15 -14.84 -9.62 24.25
CA ASP A 15 -15.43 -9.03 23.05
C ASP A 15 -14.35 -8.72 22.04
N THR A 16 -14.60 -9.12 20.81
CA THR A 16 -13.68 -8.86 19.68
C THR A 16 -14.43 -8.31 18.49
N ILE A 17 -13.73 -7.49 17.70
CA ILE A 17 -14.16 -7.03 16.40
C ILE A 17 -13.11 -7.45 15.34
N GLU A 18 -13.55 -7.65 14.12
CA GLU A 18 -12.72 -8.03 12.97
C GLU A 18 -13.18 -7.22 11.76
N GLY A 19 -12.25 -6.80 10.93
CA GLY A 19 -12.50 -6.07 9.70
C GLY A 19 -11.19 -5.69 9.02
N LYS A 20 -11.27 -5.23 7.79
CA LYS A 20 -10.13 -4.66 7.08
C LYS A 20 -9.65 -3.41 7.82
N VAL A 21 -8.34 -3.31 8.05
CA VAL A 21 -7.74 -2.12 8.67
C VAL A 21 -7.66 -1.02 7.62
N LEU A 22 -8.33 0.10 7.85
CA LEU A 22 -8.38 1.23 6.92
C LEU A 22 -7.35 2.31 7.25
N ALA A 23 -7.04 2.52 8.54
CA ALA A 23 -5.92 3.37 8.97
C ALA A 23 -5.44 2.98 10.38
N VAL A 24 -4.15 3.25 10.65
CA VAL A 24 -3.53 3.06 11.97
C VAL A 24 -2.91 4.38 12.38
N ARG A 25 -3.59 5.10 13.29
CA ARG A 25 -3.16 6.41 13.81
C ARG A 25 -2.51 6.26 15.20
N ASP A 26 -2.05 7.33 15.77
CA ASP A 26 -1.33 7.28 17.05
C ASP A 26 -2.17 6.75 18.21
N ASP A 27 -3.43 7.15 18.29
CA ASP A 27 -4.36 6.84 19.38
C ASP A 27 -5.62 6.08 18.94
N SER A 28 -5.70 5.67 17.66
CA SER A 28 -6.87 5.01 17.11
C SER A 28 -6.51 4.08 15.93
N ILE A 29 -7.42 3.16 15.63
CA ILE A 29 -7.41 2.34 14.41
C ILE A 29 -8.78 2.47 13.76
N GLU A 30 -8.78 2.72 12.46
CA GLU A 30 -9.98 2.73 11.64
C GLU A 30 -10.18 1.33 11.05
N ILE A 31 -11.34 0.73 11.30
CA ILE A 31 -11.68 -0.65 10.92
C ILE A 31 -12.96 -0.61 10.10
N GLU A 32 -12.96 -1.28 8.98
CA GLU A 32 -14.12 -1.44 8.10
C GLU A 32 -15.33 -1.99 8.89
N GLY A 33 -16.49 -1.35 8.72
CA GLY A 33 -17.72 -1.67 9.44
C GLY A 33 -17.81 -1.13 10.87
N TYR A 34 -16.71 -0.61 11.44
CA TYR A 34 -16.68 -0.06 12.81
C TYR A 34 -16.24 1.40 12.88
N GLY A 35 -15.64 1.91 11.80
CA GLY A 35 -15.07 3.25 11.77
C GLY A 35 -13.84 3.39 12.67
N GLU A 36 -13.58 4.60 13.16
CA GLU A 36 -12.43 4.91 13.99
C GLU A 36 -12.67 4.51 15.45
N VAL A 37 -11.86 3.60 15.97
CA VAL A 37 -11.93 3.09 17.36
C VAL A 37 -10.65 3.47 18.10
N ARG A 38 -10.82 4.17 19.25
CA ARG A 38 -9.69 4.62 20.08
C ARG A 38 -8.95 3.46 20.73
N LEU A 39 -7.65 3.62 20.92
CA LEU A 39 -6.81 2.67 21.65
C LEU A 39 -6.91 2.87 23.17
N ASP A 40 -6.84 1.78 23.91
CA ASP A 40 -6.61 1.82 25.36
C ASP A 40 -5.16 2.27 25.64
N LYS A 41 -4.93 2.93 26.78
CA LYS A 41 -3.59 3.40 27.19
C LYS A 41 -2.55 2.26 27.32
N ASP A 42 -3.04 1.06 27.63
CA ASP A 42 -2.22 -0.14 27.79
C ASP A 42 -2.33 -1.08 26.57
N PHE A 43 -2.68 -0.52 25.39
CA PHE A 43 -2.81 -1.25 24.14
C PHE A 43 -1.56 -2.07 23.80
N LYS A 44 -1.75 -3.32 23.37
CA LYS A 44 -0.71 -4.26 22.99
C LYS A 44 -1.06 -4.99 21.71
N VAL A 45 -0.04 -5.39 20.98
CA VAL A 45 -0.15 -6.21 19.77
C VAL A 45 0.53 -7.55 20.00
N TYR A 46 -0.13 -8.64 19.65
CA TYR A 46 0.39 -10.00 19.80
C TYR A 46 0.20 -10.79 18.51
N LYS A 47 1.26 -11.44 18.06
CA LYS A 47 1.16 -12.54 17.09
C LYS A 47 0.70 -13.77 17.82
N THR A 48 -0.36 -14.44 17.36
CA THR A 48 -0.95 -15.62 18.04
C THR A 48 -0.89 -16.89 17.21
N TYR A 49 -0.46 -16.83 15.96
CA TYR A 49 -0.17 -18.00 15.14
C TYR A 49 1.33 -18.37 15.23
N GLY A 50 1.62 -19.68 15.20
CA GLY A 50 2.97 -20.19 15.49
C GLY A 50 3.37 -19.90 16.94
N VAL A 51 4.52 -19.25 17.13
CA VAL A 51 4.98 -18.86 18.47
C VAL A 51 4.34 -17.53 18.87
N VAL A 52 3.68 -17.52 20.04
CA VAL A 52 3.09 -16.30 20.60
C VAL A 52 4.19 -15.30 20.93
N LYS A 53 4.10 -14.09 20.35
CA LYS A 53 5.10 -13.04 20.53
C LYS A 53 4.43 -11.66 20.56
N GLU A 54 4.92 -10.77 21.44
CA GLU A 54 4.53 -9.35 21.40
C GLU A 54 5.09 -8.71 20.12
N GLN A 55 4.28 -7.90 19.48
CA GLN A 55 4.55 -7.18 18.24
C GLN A 55 4.41 -5.67 18.45
N LYS A 56 4.71 -4.89 17.41
CA LYS A 56 4.56 -3.42 17.42
C LYS A 56 3.28 -3.00 16.69
N LYS A 57 2.79 -1.80 16.99
CA LYS A 57 1.62 -1.21 16.32
C LYS A 57 1.81 -1.13 14.80
N LYS A 58 3.02 -0.85 14.32
CA LYS A 58 3.36 -0.82 12.89
C LYS A 58 3.15 -2.15 12.15
N ASP A 59 3.09 -3.27 12.89
CA ASP A 59 2.89 -4.60 12.31
C ASP A 59 1.40 -4.88 12.01
N ILE A 60 0.51 -3.95 12.33
CA ILE A 60 -0.90 -3.94 11.91
C ILE A 60 -0.95 -3.32 10.52
N LEU A 61 -1.19 -4.16 9.50
CA LEU A 61 -1.11 -3.75 8.11
C LEU A 61 -2.43 -3.18 7.60
N VAL A 62 -2.40 -1.97 7.05
CA VAL A 62 -3.59 -1.37 6.39
C VAL A 62 -3.95 -2.15 5.12
N GLY A 63 -5.23 -2.14 4.76
CA GLY A 63 -5.75 -2.86 3.60
C GLY A 63 -5.97 -4.37 3.82
N TYR A 64 -5.65 -4.90 5.01
CA TYR A 64 -5.77 -6.32 5.32
C TYR A 64 -6.69 -6.56 6.53
N ASN A 65 -7.19 -7.79 6.64
CA ASN A 65 -7.94 -8.31 7.78
C ASN A 65 -7.17 -9.51 8.37
N LEU A 66 -6.10 -9.22 9.09
CA LEU A 66 -5.20 -10.22 9.68
C LEU A 66 -5.40 -10.33 11.20
N GLU A 67 -6.10 -9.38 11.80
CA GLU A 67 -6.22 -9.21 13.24
C GLU A 67 -7.62 -9.50 13.76
N LYS A 68 -7.66 -9.91 15.04
CA LYS A 68 -8.81 -9.76 15.94
C LYS A 68 -8.50 -8.67 16.94
N PHE A 69 -9.35 -7.67 17.03
CA PHE A 69 -9.20 -6.58 18.00
C PHE A 69 -10.02 -6.85 19.22
N VAL A 70 -9.36 -7.02 20.37
CA VAL A 70 -10.02 -7.17 21.67
C VAL A 70 -10.51 -5.81 22.13
N VAL A 71 -11.82 -5.68 22.38
CA VAL A 71 -12.44 -4.42 22.77
C VAL A 71 -13.03 -4.47 24.19
N ALA A 72 -12.95 -3.35 24.88
CA ALA A 72 -13.66 -3.10 26.15
C ALA A 72 -13.82 -1.59 26.34
N ASP A 73 -14.91 -1.17 26.98
CA ASP A 73 -15.20 0.24 27.27
C ASP A 73 -15.08 1.14 26.02
N LYS A 74 -15.54 0.64 24.86
CA LYS A 74 -15.48 1.31 23.55
C LYS A 74 -14.05 1.61 23.05
N LYS A 75 -13.05 0.86 23.51
CA LYS A 75 -11.65 1.00 23.10
C LYS A 75 -11.06 -0.33 22.68
N ILE A 76 -10.09 -0.29 21.78
CA ILE A 76 -9.26 -1.45 21.46
C ILE A 76 -8.20 -1.61 22.55
N CYS A 77 -8.22 -2.75 23.22
CA CYS A 77 -7.30 -3.08 24.30
C CYS A 77 -6.09 -3.90 23.81
N ALA A 78 -6.29 -4.70 22.75
CA ALA A 78 -5.23 -5.46 22.11
C ALA A 78 -5.59 -5.77 20.66
N ALA A 79 -4.57 -5.90 19.81
CA ALA A 79 -4.66 -6.51 18.50
C ALA A 79 -3.99 -7.88 18.53
N LEU A 80 -4.68 -8.89 18.03
CA LEU A 80 -4.19 -10.27 17.92
C LEU A 80 -4.03 -10.60 16.44
N LEU A 81 -2.79 -10.63 15.95
CA LEU A 81 -2.50 -11.11 14.60
C LEU A 81 -2.76 -12.61 14.57
N VAL A 82 -3.83 -13.03 13.93
CA VAL A 82 -4.33 -14.41 13.91
C VAL A 82 -4.07 -15.11 12.58
N LYS A 83 -3.71 -14.38 11.54
CA LYS A 83 -3.38 -14.89 10.20
C LYS A 83 -1.99 -14.44 9.78
N SER A 84 -1.29 -15.29 9.03
CA SER A 84 -0.05 -14.90 8.37
C SER A 84 -0.33 -13.95 7.22
N PHE A 85 0.58 -12.98 7.01
CA PHE A 85 0.53 -12.07 5.88
C PHE A 85 0.88 -12.81 4.58
N SER A 86 0.10 -12.55 3.55
CA SER A 86 0.40 -12.85 2.16
C SER A 86 0.00 -11.62 1.35
N ALA A 87 0.96 -11.01 0.69
CA ALA A 87 0.67 -9.82 -0.09
C ALA A 87 -0.17 -10.19 -1.33
N LYS A 88 -1.24 -9.47 -1.52
CA LYS A 88 -2.10 -9.57 -2.68
C LYS A 88 -2.32 -8.20 -3.31
N ASN A 89 -2.67 -7.22 -2.49
CA ASN A 89 -2.95 -5.87 -2.93
C ASN A 89 -1.94 -4.90 -2.32
N ILE A 90 -1.63 -3.84 -3.05
CA ILE A 90 -0.90 -2.68 -2.56
C ILE A 90 -1.84 -1.47 -2.53
N ARG A 91 -1.61 -0.55 -1.59
CA ARG A 91 -2.39 0.69 -1.43
C ARG A 91 -1.47 1.87 -1.66
N VAL A 92 -1.76 2.64 -2.69
CA VAL A 92 -0.91 3.72 -3.20
C VAL A 92 -1.61 5.05 -3.03
N LEU A 93 -1.00 6.00 -2.34
CA LEU A 93 -1.43 7.40 -2.35
C LEU A 93 -1.13 7.99 -3.72
N VAL A 94 -2.17 8.38 -4.44
CA VAL A 94 -2.02 9.13 -5.69
C VAL A 94 -1.79 10.58 -5.35
N MET A 95 -0.61 11.09 -5.69
CA MET A 95 -0.24 12.48 -5.45
C MET A 95 -0.86 13.43 -6.49
N ASP A 96 -0.81 14.72 -6.22
CA ASP A 96 -1.25 15.76 -7.15
C ASP A 96 -0.40 15.81 -8.44
N THR A 97 -0.77 16.68 -9.36
CA THR A 97 0.04 16.94 -10.55
C THR A 97 1.39 17.52 -10.14
N GLY A 98 2.48 16.86 -10.56
CA GLY A 98 3.85 17.27 -10.23
C GLY A 98 4.41 16.66 -8.94
N PHE A 99 3.68 15.76 -8.27
CA PHE A 99 4.12 15.03 -7.08
C PHE A 99 4.52 15.95 -5.91
N SER A 100 3.80 17.06 -5.71
CA SER A 100 4.09 18.03 -4.67
C SER A 100 3.34 17.78 -3.36
N SER A 101 2.19 17.12 -3.43
CA SER A 101 1.32 16.85 -2.28
C SER A 101 0.56 15.54 -2.42
N ILE A 102 0.37 14.84 -1.31
CA ILE A 102 -0.57 13.71 -1.21
C ILE A 102 -2.02 14.19 -1.04
N PHE A 103 -2.23 15.49 -0.81
CA PHE A 103 -3.56 16.08 -0.59
C PHE A 103 -4.06 16.77 -1.84
N HIS A 104 -5.37 16.60 -2.11
CA HIS A 104 -6.07 17.19 -3.23
C HIS A 104 -7.14 18.18 -2.74
N ASP A 105 -7.33 19.27 -3.47
CA ASP A 105 -8.48 20.16 -3.25
C ASP A 105 -9.75 19.59 -3.87
N LYS A 106 -9.60 18.85 -4.95
CA LYS A 106 -10.66 18.24 -5.73
C LYS A 106 -10.15 16.98 -6.42
N ILE A 107 -10.98 15.93 -6.42
CA ILE A 107 -10.74 14.68 -7.15
C ILE A 107 -11.81 14.55 -8.24
N ILE A 108 -11.39 14.22 -9.46
CA ILE A 108 -12.29 13.93 -10.58
C ILE A 108 -11.93 12.57 -11.12
N LEU A 109 -12.90 11.64 -11.04
CA LEU A 109 -12.78 10.28 -11.57
C LEU A 109 -13.71 10.09 -12.77
N LYS A 110 -13.27 9.29 -13.73
CA LYS A 110 -14.04 8.92 -14.92
C LYS A 110 -13.65 7.52 -15.37
N ALA A 111 -14.62 6.73 -15.82
CA ALA A 111 -14.37 5.41 -16.40
C ALA A 111 -15.28 5.16 -17.60
N ASP A 112 -14.84 4.22 -18.44
CA ASP A 112 -15.61 3.75 -19.61
C ASP A 112 -16.59 2.60 -19.24
N THR A 113 -16.78 2.37 -17.93
CA THR A 113 -17.74 1.46 -17.30
C THR A 113 -18.42 2.19 -16.15
N PRO A 114 -19.61 1.78 -15.67
CA PRO A 114 -20.22 2.37 -14.49
C PRO A 114 -19.28 2.30 -13.27
N LEU A 115 -19.34 3.31 -12.40
CA LEU A 115 -18.63 3.33 -11.13
C LEU A 115 -19.63 3.13 -9.98
N HIS A 116 -19.36 2.14 -9.14
CA HIS A 116 -20.09 1.90 -7.90
C HIS A 116 -19.42 2.64 -6.76
N LEU A 117 -20.18 3.51 -6.10
CA LEU A 117 -19.73 4.27 -4.92
C LEU A 117 -20.39 3.69 -3.68
N GLU A 118 -19.59 3.50 -2.64
CA GLU A 118 -20.05 3.11 -1.30
C GLU A 118 -19.56 4.11 -0.26
N TYR A 119 -20.45 4.53 0.66
CA TYR A 119 -20.15 5.46 1.76
C TYR A 119 -21.15 5.31 2.90
N GLY A 120 -20.67 4.97 4.08
CA GLY A 120 -21.52 4.56 5.20
C GLY A 120 -22.43 3.39 4.80
N ASP A 121 -23.73 3.53 5.05
CA ASP A 121 -24.74 2.53 4.65
C ASP A 121 -25.41 2.87 3.29
N SER A 122 -24.79 3.71 2.47
CA SER A 122 -25.34 4.20 1.20
C SER A 122 -24.48 3.78 0.03
N SER A 123 -25.11 3.58 -1.13
CA SER A 123 -24.43 3.35 -2.39
C SER A 123 -25.09 4.15 -3.52
N GLU A 124 -24.32 4.48 -4.54
CA GLU A 124 -24.81 5.08 -5.78
C GLU A 124 -24.00 4.58 -6.98
N VAL A 125 -24.55 4.73 -8.18
CA VAL A 125 -23.88 4.34 -9.43
C VAL A 125 -23.71 5.60 -10.28
N ILE A 126 -22.50 5.80 -10.78
CA ILE A 126 -22.18 6.83 -11.78
C ILE A 126 -22.09 6.16 -13.13
N GLU A 127 -22.89 6.63 -14.07
CA GLU A 127 -22.96 6.09 -15.42
C GLU A 127 -21.60 6.16 -16.16
N ALA A 128 -21.35 5.17 -17.00
CA ALA A 128 -20.13 5.12 -17.82
C ALA A 128 -19.93 6.43 -18.60
N GLY A 129 -18.70 6.93 -18.62
CA GLY A 129 -18.32 8.17 -19.30
C GLY A 129 -18.67 9.44 -18.53
N SER A 130 -19.43 9.37 -17.43
CA SER A 130 -19.72 10.52 -16.57
C SER A 130 -18.55 10.84 -15.64
N GLU A 131 -18.44 12.11 -15.22
CA GLU A 131 -17.45 12.53 -14.24
C GLU A 131 -18.00 12.44 -12.82
N LEU A 132 -17.29 11.75 -11.95
CA LEU A 132 -17.47 11.82 -10.51
C LEU A 132 -16.56 12.90 -9.93
N VAL A 133 -17.15 13.97 -9.41
CA VAL A 133 -16.43 15.09 -8.82
C VAL A 133 -16.60 15.06 -7.30
N ILE A 134 -15.49 14.97 -6.56
CA ILE A 134 -15.45 15.01 -5.10
C ILE A 134 -14.67 16.24 -4.66
N LYS A 135 -15.25 17.03 -3.76
CA LYS A 135 -14.63 18.21 -3.14
C LYS A 135 -14.55 18.05 -1.62
N LYS A 136 -13.78 18.93 -0.96
CA LYS A 136 -13.62 18.92 0.51
C LYS A 136 -14.93 19.05 1.30
N ASP A 137 -15.96 19.65 0.71
CA ASP A 137 -17.29 19.88 1.30
C ASP A 137 -18.33 18.83 0.87
N ASP A 138 -17.91 17.75 0.22
CA ASP A 138 -18.80 16.67 -0.21
C ASP A 138 -19.44 15.96 1.00
N GLU A 139 -20.78 15.96 1.04
CA GLU A 139 -21.55 15.42 2.16
C GLU A 139 -21.37 13.89 2.32
N ARG A 140 -21.01 13.17 1.25
CA ARG A 140 -20.76 11.73 1.30
C ARG A 140 -19.60 11.41 2.22
N LEU A 141 -18.58 12.27 2.28
CA LEU A 141 -17.41 12.13 3.16
C LEU A 141 -17.71 12.33 4.66
N LEU A 142 -18.89 12.87 5.00
CA LEU A 142 -19.34 12.97 6.40
C LEU A 142 -19.71 11.60 7.00
N LYS A 143 -19.96 10.61 6.14
CA LYS A 143 -20.28 9.23 6.53
C LYS A 143 -19.06 8.31 6.65
N GLY A 144 -17.86 8.83 6.43
CA GLY A 144 -16.59 8.10 6.45
C GLY A 144 -15.89 8.12 5.09
N ARG A 145 -15.14 7.08 4.80
CA ARG A 145 -14.47 6.92 3.50
C ARG A 145 -15.47 6.63 2.41
N LEU A 146 -15.12 7.07 1.22
CA LEU A 146 -15.89 6.81 0.00
C LEU A 146 -15.07 5.82 -0.84
N THR A 147 -15.63 4.66 -1.12
CA THR A 147 -15.02 3.64 -1.99
C THR A 147 -15.61 3.75 -3.39
N VAL A 148 -14.77 3.67 -4.40
CA VAL A 148 -15.15 3.75 -5.82
C VAL A 148 -14.61 2.53 -6.55
N GLU A 149 -15.49 1.67 -7.02
CA GLU A 149 -15.14 0.46 -7.79
C GLU A 149 -15.70 0.54 -9.21
N PRO A 150 -14.94 0.12 -10.25
CA PRO A 150 -15.50 -0.04 -11.60
C PRO A 150 -16.34 -1.31 -11.65
N GLU A 151 -17.50 -1.28 -12.36
CA GLU A 151 -18.33 -2.46 -12.58
C GLU A 151 -17.56 -3.56 -13.32
N ASP A 152 -16.82 -3.16 -14.37
CA ASP A 152 -15.89 -4.06 -15.05
C ASP A 152 -14.47 -3.85 -14.50
N ARG A 153 -14.01 -4.76 -13.66
CA ARG A 153 -12.69 -4.69 -13.02
C ARG A 153 -11.51 -4.82 -13.99
N GLN A 154 -11.75 -5.17 -15.26
CA GLN A 154 -10.74 -5.14 -16.31
C GLN A 154 -10.57 -3.74 -16.92
N LYS A 155 -11.45 -2.81 -16.58
CA LYS A 155 -11.39 -1.41 -16.97
C LYS A 155 -10.75 -0.57 -15.89
N GLY A 156 -9.93 0.38 -16.31
CA GLY A 156 -9.33 1.33 -15.40
C GLY A 156 -10.24 2.51 -15.09
N ILE A 157 -9.90 3.21 -14.02
CA ILE A 157 -10.51 4.50 -13.62
C ILE A 157 -9.50 5.61 -13.92
N LYS A 158 -9.89 6.57 -14.75
CA LYS A 158 -9.08 7.75 -15.07
C LYS A 158 -9.20 8.79 -13.95
N VAL A 159 -8.07 9.30 -13.46
CA VAL A 159 -8.02 10.41 -12.51
C VAL A 159 -7.85 11.72 -13.27
N ALA A 160 -8.98 12.32 -13.71
CA ALA A 160 -8.99 13.49 -14.58
C ALA A 160 -8.50 14.78 -13.89
N SER A 161 -8.39 14.78 -12.56
CA SER A 161 -7.80 15.89 -11.79
C SER A 161 -6.28 15.85 -11.68
N VAL A 162 -5.62 14.80 -12.21
CA VAL A 162 -4.18 14.61 -12.14
C VAL A 162 -3.61 14.43 -13.55
N SER A 163 -2.41 14.96 -13.79
CA SER A 163 -1.66 14.78 -15.03
C SER A 163 -0.31 14.13 -14.74
N ARG A 164 0.07 13.17 -15.58
CA ARG A 164 1.36 12.49 -15.60
C ARG A 164 2.02 12.66 -16.97
N GLN A 165 3.22 12.13 -17.17
CA GLN A 165 3.92 12.24 -18.46
C GLN A 165 3.10 11.68 -19.62
N GLN A 166 2.35 10.61 -19.39
CA GLN A 166 1.43 10.01 -20.38
C GLN A 166 0.11 10.79 -20.60
N GLY A 167 -0.13 11.88 -19.86
CA GLY A 167 -1.39 12.61 -19.84
C GLY A 167 -2.25 12.28 -18.62
N THR A 168 -3.56 12.07 -18.81
CA THR A 168 -4.46 11.65 -17.72
C THR A 168 -4.21 10.19 -17.36
N PRO A 169 -3.78 9.88 -16.14
CA PRO A 169 -3.46 8.51 -15.76
C PRO A 169 -4.73 7.68 -15.53
N GLU A 170 -4.64 6.39 -15.88
CA GLU A 170 -5.68 5.39 -15.68
C GLU A 170 -5.18 4.29 -14.75
N TYR A 171 -5.96 3.94 -13.72
CA TYR A 171 -5.58 3.02 -12.66
C TYR A 171 -6.52 1.82 -12.63
N PHE A 172 -5.97 0.62 -12.47
CA PHE A 172 -6.73 -0.58 -12.16
C PHE A 172 -7.10 -0.65 -10.66
N GLY A 173 -7.95 -1.60 -10.30
CA GLY A 173 -8.41 -1.77 -8.92
C GLY A 173 -9.51 -0.78 -8.53
N CYS A 174 -9.54 -0.40 -7.27
CA CYS A 174 -10.51 0.55 -6.73
C CYS A 174 -9.83 1.78 -6.13
N PHE A 175 -10.63 2.81 -5.90
CA PHE A 175 -10.21 3.98 -5.16
C PHE A 175 -10.92 4.09 -3.82
N GLU A 176 -10.19 4.58 -2.85
CA GLU A 176 -10.72 5.01 -1.57
C GLU A 176 -10.39 6.49 -1.37
N ILE A 177 -11.40 7.28 -1.08
CA ILE A 177 -11.27 8.73 -0.86
C ILE A 177 -11.62 9.03 0.58
N SER A 178 -10.74 9.74 1.26
CA SER A 178 -10.96 10.22 2.62
C SER A 178 -10.64 11.70 2.73
N LYS A 179 -11.14 12.33 3.79
CA LYS A 179 -10.91 13.74 4.08
C LYS A 179 -10.02 13.88 5.31
N GLU A 180 -8.96 14.65 5.17
CA GLU A 180 -8.09 15.09 6.26
C GLU A 180 -8.18 16.62 6.40
N SER A 181 -7.52 17.18 7.43
CA SER A 181 -7.51 18.64 7.66
C SER A 181 -6.91 19.43 6.48
N GLU A 182 -5.90 18.87 5.84
CA GLU A 182 -5.16 19.49 4.74
C GLU A 182 -5.88 19.35 3.39
N GLY A 183 -6.63 18.27 3.18
CA GLY A 183 -7.28 18.03 1.91
C GLY A 183 -7.93 16.65 1.79
N LEU A 184 -8.20 16.27 0.56
CA LEU A 184 -8.66 14.93 0.22
C LEU A 184 -7.47 14.02 -0.02
N LEU A 185 -7.54 12.80 0.45
CA LEU A 185 -6.63 11.72 0.09
C LEU A 185 -7.28 10.84 -0.95
N LEU A 186 -6.48 10.39 -1.91
CA LEU A 186 -6.88 9.43 -2.95
C LEU A 186 -5.96 8.21 -2.86
N VAL A 187 -6.50 7.10 -2.40
CA VAL A 187 -5.78 5.82 -2.29
C VAL A 187 -6.26 4.88 -3.38
N ASN A 188 -5.36 4.43 -4.22
CA ASN A 188 -5.61 3.34 -5.16
C ASN A 188 -5.26 2.01 -4.50
N GLU A 189 -6.24 1.12 -4.35
CA GLU A 189 -6.02 -0.25 -3.93
C GLU A 189 -6.06 -1.16 -5.15
N VAL A 190 -4.96 -1.84 -5.43
CA VAL A 190 -4.73 -2.58 -6.67
C VAL A 190 -3.98 -3.89 -6.39
N ASP A 191 -4.26 -4.92 -7.18
CA ASP A 191 -3.47 -6.16 -7.18
C ASP A 191 -1.99 -5.86 -7.51
N ILE A 192 -1.04 -6.57 -6.88
CA ILE A 192 0.39 -6.29 -7.07
C ILE A 192 0.81 -6.50 -8.53
N GLU A 193 0.30 -7.50 -9.21
CA GLU A 193 0.70 -7.76 -10.61
C GLU A 193 0.14 -6.66 -11.53
N ASP A 194 -1.08 -6.18 -11.30
CA ASP A 194 -1.64 -5.03 -12.01
C ASP A 194 -0.85 -3.73 -11.71
N TYR A 195 -0.45 -3.51 -10.45
CA TYR A 195 0.43 -2.41 -10.06
C TYR A 195 1.73 -2.42 -10.85
N LEU A 196 2.37 -3.58 -10.99
CA LEU A 196 3.63 -3.73 -11.73
C LEU A 196 3.48 -3.38 -13.21
N THR A 197 2.30 -3.56 -13.83
CA THR A 197 2.07 -3.17 -15.23
C THR A 197 2.24 -1.67 -15.48
N ARG A 198 2.18 -0.86 -14.42
CA ARG A 198 2.33 0.60 -14.44
C ARG A 198 3.63 1.08 -13.78
N VAL A 199 4.30 0.23 -13.01
CA VAL A 199 5.62 0.51 -12.42
C VAL A 199 6.75 0.17 -13.39
N VAL A 200 6.78 -1.07 -13.89
CA VAL A 200 7.89 -1.53 -14.72
C VAL A 200 8.15 -0.63 -15.95
N PRO A 201 7.14 -0.23 -16.75
CA PRO A 201 7.37 0.70 -17.87
C PRO A 201 7.72 2.12 -17.42
N SER A 202 7.34 2.53 -16.20
CA SER A 202 7.68 3.84 -15.64
C SER A 202 9.12 3.90 -15.12
N GLU A 203 9.72 2.76 -14.79
CA GLU A 203 11.08 2.65 -14.24
C GLU A 203 12.11 2.20 -15.30
N MET A 204 11.72 1.39 -16.27
CA MET A 204 12.61 0.85 -17.29
C MET A 204 12.00 0.94 -18.69
N PRO A 205 12.72 1.49 -19.69
CA PRO A 205 12.24 1.53 -21.06
C PRO A 205 11.86 0.14 -21.61
N SER A 206 10.67 0.02 -22.18
CA SER A 206 10.16 -1.24 -22.74
C SER A 206 10.98 -1.80 -23.91
N SER A 207 11.91 -1.01 -24.45
CA SER A 207 12.85 -1.42 -25.53
C SER A 207 14.02 -2.29 -25.04
N TYR A 208 14.19 -2.42 -23.70
CA TYR A 208 15.24 -3.28 -23.13
C TYR A 208 14.94 -4.75 -23.40
N GLU A 209 15.97 -5.60 -23.26
CA GLU A 209 15.83 -7.04 -23.44
C GLU A 209 14.81 -7.63 -22.45
N VAL A 210 14.04 -8.64 -22.89
CA VAL A 210 12.95 -9.21 -22.08
C VAL A 210 13.46 -9.73 -20.75
N GLU A 211 14.64 -10.34 -20.71
CA GLU A 211 15.24 -10.83 -19.46
C GLU A 211 15.60 -9.71 -18.49
N ALA A 212 15.98 -8.53 -19.00
CA ALA A 212 16.18 -7.35 -18.16
C ALA A 212 14.85 -6.83 -17.60
N LEU A 213 13.78 -6.82 -18.41
CA LEU A 213 12.43 -6.47 -17.97
C LEU A 213 11.89 -7.45 -16.90
N LYS A 214 12.18 -8.77 -17.05
CA LYS A 214 11.87 -9.78 -16.04
C LYS A 214 12.60 -9.52 -14.73
N ALA A 215 13.91 -9.27 -14.79
CA ALA A 215 14.69 -8.92 -13.60
C ALA A 215 14.13 -7.67 -12.89
N GLN A 216 13.75 -6.65 -13.65
CA GLN A 216 13.09 -5.45 -13.12
C GLN A 216 11.76 -5.78 -12.47
N ALA A 217 10.93 -6.63 -13.08
CA ALA A 217 9.63 -7.04 -12.50
C ALA A 217 9.81 -7.78 -11.16
N VAL A 218 10.76 -8.72 -11.07
CA VAL A 218 11.07 -9.46 -9.83
C VAL A 218 11.59 -8.52 -8.74
N CYS A 219 12.48 -7.59 -9.09
CA CYS A 219 12.98 -6.57 -8.14
C CYS A 219 11.86 -5.65 -7.66
N ALA A 220 11.04 -5.15 -8.58
CA ALA A 220 9.94 -4.24 -8.27
C ALA A 220 8.87 -4.91 -7.38
N ARG A 221 8.53 -6.19 -7.66
CA ARG A 221 7.60 -6.98 -6.84
C ARG A 221 8.13 -7.19 -5.42
N THR A 222 9.41 -7.53 -5.30
CA THR A 222 10.06 -7.72 -4.01
C THR A 222 10.08 -6.42 -3.20
N TYR A 223 10.38 -5.31 -3.85
CA TYR A 223 10.35 -3.98 -3.23
C TYR A 223 8.93 -3.64 -2.76
N ALA A 224 7.91 -3.77 -3.62
CA ALA A 224 6.51 -3.52 -3.27
C ALA A 224 6.06 -4.34 -2.06
N TYR A 225 6.39 -5.65 -2.02
CA TYR A 225 6.10 -6.52 -0.89
C TYR A 225 6.69 -6.00 0.43
N ARG A 226 7.94 -5.53 0.40
CA ARG A 226 8.59 -4.95 1.58
C ARG A 226 7.95 -3.64 2.01
N GLN A 227 7.54 -2.79 1.06
CA GLN A 227 6.87 -1.53 1.38
C GLN A 227 5.50 -1.75 2.01
N ILE A 228 4.76 -2.78 1.61
CA ILE A 228 3.53 -3.17 2.31
C ILE A 228 3.83 -3.48 3.78
N GLN A 229 4.88 -4.25 4.07
CA GLN A 229 5.28 -4.56 5.44
C GLN A 229 5.84 -3.36 6.22
N ALA A 230 6.48 -2.40 5.53
CA ALA A 230 6.96 -1.16 6.14
C ALA A 230 5.81 -0.26 6.60
N ASN A 231 4.67 -0.28 5.87
CA ASN A 231 3.40 0.36 6.25
C ASN A 231 3.54 1.85 6.56
N ALA A 232 4.36 2.56 5.75
CA ALA A 232 4.83 3.91 6.06
C ALA A 232 3.73 4.97 6.15
N TYR A 233 2.68 4.83 5.32
CA TYR A 233 1.52 5.73 5.30
C TYR A 233 0.30 5.15 6.02
N SER A 234 0.50 4.30 7.03
CA SER A 234 -0.59 3.63 7.74
C SER A 234 -1.63 4.58 8.34
N GLN A 235 -1.24 5.79 8.75
CA GLN A 235 -2.17 6.81 9.25
C GLN A 235 -3.16 7.29 8.18
N TYR A 236 -2.79 7.22 6.91
CA TYR A 236 -3.62 7.60 5.77
C TYR A 236 -4.27 6.40 5.06
N GLY A 237 -3.96 5.19 5.52
CA GLY A 237 -4.51 3.96 4.95
C GLY A 237 -3.78 3.50 3.68
N ALA A 238 -2.51 3.85 3.50
CA ALA A 238 -1.70 3.47 2.35
C ALA A 238 -0.33 2.90 2.76
N HIS A 239 0.34 2.27 1.80
CA HIS A 239 1.67 1.70 1.97
C HIS A 239 2.76 2.63 1.42
N VAL A 240 2.51 3.21 0.24
CA VAL A 240 3.44 4.01 -0.55
C VAL A 240 2.72 5.20 -1.18
N ASP A 241 3.45 6.16 -1.73
CA ASP A 241 2.97 7.12 -2.74
C ASP A 241 3.43 6.73 -4.15
N ASP A 242 2.94 7.41 -5.18
CA ASP A 242 3.19 7.13 -6.60
C ASP A 242 4.41 7.86 -7.19
N SER A 243 5.27 8.47 -6.34
CA SER A 243 6.42 9.25 -6.74
C SER A 243 7.76 8.49 -6.63
N THR A 244 8.84 9.20 -6.93
CA THR A 244 10.22 8.71 -6.74
C THR A 244 10.65 8.50 -5.28
N ASN A 245 9.81 8.83 -4.29
CA ASN A 245 10.05 8.45 -2.91
C ASN A 245 9.98 6.93 -2.72
N TYR A 246 9.22 6.27 -3.60
CA TYR A 246 9.06 4.82 -3.68
C TYR A 246 9.33 4.34 -5.10
N GLN A 247 8.35 3.77 -5.78
CA GLN A 247 8.41 3.38 -7.19
C GLN A 247 7.52 4.30 -8.00
N VAL A 248 8.05 4.86 -9.09
CA VAL A 248 7.23 5.68 -9.98
C VAL A 248 6.09 4.83 -10.54
N TYR A 249 4.88 5.21 -10.18
CA TYR A 249 3.68 4.47 -10.55
C TYR A 249 2.82 5.27 -11.53
N ASN A 250 2.49 4.65 -12.65
CA ASN A 250 1.57 5.18 -13.66
C ASN A 250 2.01 6.49 -14.33
N ASN A 251 3.33 6.72 -14.45
CA ASN A 251 3.88 7.85 -15.20
C ASN A 251 4.02 7.55 -16.71
N ILE A 252 4.21 6.28 -17.05
CA ILE A 252 4.24 5.75 -18.43
C ILE A 252 3.17 4.67 -18.55
N ASP A 253 2.54 4.59 -19.73
CA ASP A 253 1.50 3.60 -20.01
C ASP A 253 2.04 2.17 -20.04
N SER A 254 1.16 1.18 -19.80
CA SER A 254 1.54 -0.23 -19.91
C SER A 254 1.96 -0.59 -21.33
N ASN A 255 2.85 -1.59 -21.44
CA ASN A 255 3.37 -2.07 -22.68
C ASN A 255 3.34 -3.61 -22.73
N GLU A 256 3.02 -4.19 -23.89
CA GLU A 256 2.93 -5.64 -24.05
C GLU A 256 4.20 -6.39 -23.63
N ARG A 257 5.40 -5.82 -23.91
CA ARG A 257 6.68 -6.44 -23.54
C ARG A 257 6.91 -6.46 -22.03
N THR A 258 6.59 -5.34 -21.34
CA THR A 258 6.68 -5.28 -19.87
C THR A 258 5.62 -6.16 -19.22
N ASN A 259 4.40 -6.19 -19.77
CA ASN A 259 3.31 -7.05 -19.27
C ASN A 259 3.66 -8.54 -19.43
N LEU A 260 4.30 -8.93 -20.55
CA LEU A 260 4.80 -10.29 -20.75
C LEU A 260 5.86 -10.66 -19.70
N ALA A 261 6.83 -9.76 -19.45
CA ALA A 261 7.88 -9.99 -18.45
C ALA A 261 7.31 -10.16 -17.04
N ILE A 262 6.32 -9.34 -16.67
CA ILE A 262 5.62 -9.44 -15.37
C ILE A 262 4.89 -10.78 -15.27
N LYS A 263 4.14 -11.16 -16.30
CA LYS A 263 3.38 -12.41 -16.35
C LYS A 263 4.28 -13.65 -16.27
N GLU A 264 5.41 -13.63 -16.97
CA GLU A 264 6.36 -14.76 -16.99
C GLU A 264 7.15 -14.91 -15.69
N THR A 265 7.11 -13.91 -14.82
CA THR A 265 7.73 -13.90 -13.49
C THR A 265 6.70 -13.77 -12.36
N ASP A 266 5.43 -14.10 -12.62
CA ASP A 266 4.34 -13.97 -11.66
C ASP A 266 4.69 -14.63 -10.31
N GLY A 267 4.56 -13.88 -9.23
CA GLY A 267 4.86 -14.31 -7.87
C GLY A 267 6.35 -14.50 -7.53
N GLU A 268 7.28 -14.35 -8.49
CA GLU A 268 8.72 -14.47 -8.23
C GLU A 268 9.25 -13.27 -7.44
N MET A 269 10.00 -13.54 -6.38
CA MET A 269 10.65 -12.54 -5.52
C MET A 269 12.07 -12.96 -5.15
N VAL A 270 12.90 -11.97 -4.81
CA VAL A 270 14.27 -12.18 -4.31
C VAL A 270 14.26 -12.32 -2.80
N PHE A 271 14.91 -13.36 -2.27
CA PHE A 271 15.05 -13.59 -0.84
C PHE A 271 16.52 -13.67 -0.42
N TYR A 272 16.79 -13.21 0.79
CA TYR A 272 18.00 -13.50 1.50
C TYR A 272 17.64 -14.31 2.77
N GLY A 273 17.98 -15.60 2.76
CA GLY A 273 17.41 -16.56 3.73
C GLY A 273 15.87 -16.60 3.60
N ASP A 274 15.17 -16.41 4.70
CA ASP A 274 13.71 -16.42 4.75
C ASP A 274 13.08 -15.01 4.66
N THR A 275 13.89 -13.97 4.36
CA THR A 275 13.44 -12.58 4.33
C THR A 275 13.50 -12.04 2.91
N PRO A 276 12.43 -11.39 2.40
CA PRO A 276 12.49 -10.69 1.11
C PRO A 276 13.62 -9.67 1.10
N ALA A 277 14.44 -9.70 0.04
CA ALA A 277 15.63 -8.87 -0.04
C ALA A 277 15.31 -7.38 -0.28
N GLU A 278 16.21 -6.48 0.11
CA GLU A 278 16.21 -5.10 -0.35
C GLU A 278 16.65 -5.09 -1.82
N THR A 279 15.78 -4.68 -2.72
CA THR A 279 16.00 -4.73 -4.17
C THR A 279 16.03 -3.32 -4.76
N TYR A 280 17.03 -2.53 -4.36
CA TYR A 280 17.23 -1.21 -4.92
C TYR A 280 17.77 -1.29 -6.35
N TYR A 281 17.36 -0.36 -7.21
CA TYR A 281 17.81 -0.26 -8.58
C TYR A 281 18.03 1.22 -8.97
N PHE A 282 18.78 1.45 -10.02
CA PHE A 282 19.15 2.78 -10.53
C PHE A 282 19.39 2.72 -12.04
N SER A 283 19.24 3.87 -12.72
CA SER A 283 19.29 3.94 -14.19
C SER A 283 20.70 3.87 -14.77
N THR A 284 21.70 4.41 -14.06
CA THR A 284 23.09 4.53 -14.58
C THR A 284 24.12 4.38 -13.48
N SER A 285 25.28 3.82 -13.84
CA SER A 285 26.45 3.74 -12.98
C SER A 285 27.70 4.23 -13.72
N CYS A 286 28.75 4.55 -12.96
CA CYS A 286 30.07 4.91 -13.49
C CYS A 286 31.04 3.70 -13.54
N GLY A 287 30.52 2.50 -13.70
CA GLY A 287 31.30 1.25 -13.69
C GLY A 287 31.37 0.56 -12.33
N TYR A 288 30.66 1.08 -11.32
CA TYR A 288 30.52 0.49 -9.98
C TYR A 288 29.08 0.64 -9.52
N THR A 289 28.53 -0.36 -8.82
CA THR A 289 27.33 -0.19 -8.04
C THR A 289 27.67 0.46 -6.70
N THR A 290 26.72 1.15 -6.08
CA THR A 290 26.89 1.62 -4.71
C THR A 290 26.46 0.54 -3.71
N ASP A 291 26.88 0.63 -2.46
CA ASP A 291 26.43 -0.27 -1.41
C ASP A 291 25.24 0.31 -0.62
N GLY A 292 24.61 -0.53 0.20
CA GLY A 292 23.42 -0.18 0.96
C GLY A 292 23.63 0.90 2.02
N THR A 293 24.88 1.26 2.35
CA THR A 293 25.15 2.27 3.39
C THR A 293 24.69 3.66 2.99
N ILE A 294 24.54 3.95 1.69
CA ILE A 294 24.01 5.22 1.19
C ILE A 294 22.57 5.48 1.67
N TRP A 295 21.82 4.42 1.96
CA TRP A 295 20.48 4.47 2.54
C TRP A 295 20.45 4.15 4.04
N GLY A 296 21.64 4.15 4.69
CA GLY A 296 21.78 3.88 6.12
C GLY A 296 21.64 2.41 6.50
N ALA A 297 21.71 1.47 5.55
CA ALA A 297 21.68 0.04 5.85
C ALA A 297 22.99 -0.42 6.53
N ASP A 298 22.89 -1.31 7.51
CA ASP A 298 24.06 -2.02 8.04
C ASP A 298 24.36 -3.22 7.14
N LEU A 299 25.53 -3.24 6.50
CA LEU A 299 25.95 -4.36 5.62
C LEU A 299 26.07 -5.69 6.36
N LYS A 300 26.04 -5.75 7.68
CA LYS A 300 25.93 -7.00 8.43
C LYS A 300 24.52 -7.60 8.30
N ASP A 301 23.50 -6.76 8.20
CA ASP A 301 22.11 -7.19 8.05
C ASP A 301 21.77 -7.46 6.58
N VAL A 302 22.40 -6.74 5.65
CA VAL A 302 22.17 -6.83 4.19
C VAL A 302 23.48 -7.03 3.42
N PRO A 303 24.24 -8.11 3.68
CA PRO A 303 25.58 -8.30 3.12
C PRO A 303 25.59 -8.47 1.59
N TYR A 304 24.45 -8.70 0.97
CA TYR A 304 24.28 -8.78 -0.48
C TYR A 304 24.20 -7.39 -1.16
N LEU A 305 24.04 -6.29 -0.40
CA LEU A 305 24.03 -4.91 -0.94
C LEU A 305 25.43 -4.28 -0.89
N GLN A 306 26.44 -5.01 -1.32
CA GLN A 306 27.79 -4.49 -1.45
C GLN A 306 28.01 -3.86 -2.83
N GLY A 307 28.78 -2.75 -2.85
CA GLY A 307 29.24 -2.17 -4.11
C GLY A 307 30.16 -3.12 -4.88
N ILE A 308 29.88 -3.32 -6.15
CA ILE A 308 30.68 -4.17 -7.04
C ILE A 308 31.14 -3.40 -8.27
N ALA A 309 32.32 -3.74 -8.79
CA ALA A 309 32.75 -3.28 -10.09
C ALA A 309 31.95 -3.96 -11.20
N LEU A 310 31.39 -3.16 -12.10
CA LEU A 310 30.76 -3.64 -13.32
C LEU A 310 31.85 -3.76 -14.38
N THR A 311 32.53 -4.89 -14.44
CA THR A 311 33.53 -5.15 -15.48
C THR A 311 32.81 -5.55 -16.77
N GLU A 312 33.11 -4.84 -17.88
CA GLU A 312 32.83 -5.40 -19.21
C GLU A 312 33.62 -6.71 -19.30
N ASP A 313 32.95 -7.81 -19.54
CA ASP A 313 33.58 -9.02 -19.96
C ASP A 313 34.29 -8.70 -21.28
N LYS A 314 35.61 -8.50 -21.23
CA LYS A 314 36.44 -8.45 -22.42
C LYS A 314 36.40 -9.86 -23.05
N LYS A 315 35.46 -10.04 -23.97
CA LYS A 315 35.54 -11.14 -24.94
C LYS A 315 36.65 -10.91 -25.92
#